data_9ed7d03782cd0c71408cc97f91a041ee
#
_entry.id   9ed7d03782cd0c71408cc97f91a041ee
#
_cell.length_a   1.000
_cell.length_b   1.000
_cell.length_c   1.000
_cell.angle_alpha   90.00
_cell.angle_beta   90.00
_cell.angle_gamma   90.00
#
_symmetry.space_group_name_H-M   'P 1'
#
loop_
_entity.id
_entity.type
_entity.pdbx_description
1 polymer ?
#
loop_
_entity_poly.entity_id
_entity_poly.type
_entity_poly.pdbx_seq_one_letter_code
_entity_poly.pdbx_strand_id
1 'polypeptide(L)'
;MTKNTIAVMAPLLVADPAGLNRDETRLAWNQFDEQLATAKRLGAQAVSVDIWWGLVEKLERQYDWSYYDKISDHIINAGLKWVPIMSLHQCGGNIGDTANVPLPTWIWTKLSSMVSSHDPNSVKYVSEQGNSSPEYVSCWATDLVLDDYKAFFSSFQAHFSSKASHIAEINISLGPAGELRFPSYNSHDKGTDYPSRGALQCYSDLAHQSFVDFVIAKYGNRDGVRQAWGEFENIEPPRDVDAFFTHNIHVDTQYGHDLFDWYSGSLLQHGRKVMTAAAETFSNDSASFAGIDLGAKVPGIHWRMGHWEGDRLVCSDRLAELNAGLIRASDLNSSSDVSHGYSRIIGLFRDFQLIKPGTRVVLHFTCLEMADGENESLAYQLVRWVGAEAKRQGVVIKGENALNYTLFNPESWKRLRSAMSLYAGLTILRINDVVDNDVARGQFLETARSLAAIEEPVSGFRMQFNALVLWQPNPLLALIRAARRAAATGMYPAA
;
A
#
# COMPACT_ATOMS: atom_id res chain seq x y z
N MET A 1 6.95 22.03 -9.47
CA MET A 1 7.07 21.42 -8.13
C MET A 1 5.68 20.98 -7.72
N THR A 2 5.53 19.76 -7.25
CA THR A 2 4.26 19.26 -6.69
C THR A 2 3.96 20.06 -5.43
N LYS A 3 2.78 20.65 -5.37
CA LYS A 3 2.31 21.38 -4.20
C LYS A 3 2.18 20.42 -3.01
N ASN A 4 2.79 20.76 -1.86
CA ASN A 4 2.60 19.99 -0.63
C ASN A 4 1.12 20.03 -0.23
N THR A 5 0.46 18.88 -0.26
CA THR A 5 -0.99 18.79 0.03
C THR A 5 -1.24 18.13 1.37
N ILE A 6 -2.25 18.59 2.09
CA ILE A 6 -2.76 17.91 3.27
C ILE A 6 -4.24 17.61 3.09
N ALA A 7 -4.57 16.33 3.22
CA ALA A 7 -5.93 15.80 3.11
C ALA A 7 -6.35 15.11 4.42
N VAL A 8 -7.64 14.95 4.61
CA VAL A 8 -8.21 14.10 5.64
C VAL A 8 -9.00 12.97 5.00
N MET A 9 -9.09 11.84 5.66
CA MET A 9 -9.89 10.71 5.20
C MET A 9 -11.27 10.75 5.87
N ALA A 10 -12.33 10.58 5.10
CA ALA A 10 -13.70 10.48 5.60
C ALA A 10 -13.88 9.24 6.49
N PRO A 11 -14.97 9.15 7.27
CA PRO A 11 -15.36 7.89 7.92
C PRO A 11 -15.53 6.77 6.88
N LEU A 12 -15.36 5.51 7.29
CA LEU A 12 -15.59 4.34 6.42
C LEU A 12 -16.99 4.35 5.79
N LEU A 13 -17.97 4.74 6.58
CA LEU A 13 -19.31 5.13 6.15
C LEU A 13 -19.70 6.42 6.87
N VAL A 14 -20.19 7.42 6.15
CA VAL A 14 -20.67 8.69 6.71
C VAL A 14 -22.00 8.49 7.43
N ALA A 15 -22.89 7.70 6.84
CA ALA A 15 -24.19 7.34 7.38
C ALA A 15 -24.55 5.94 6.88
N ASP A 16 -25.59 5.32 7.47
CA ASP A 16 -26.12 4.06 6.97
C ASP A 16 -26.58 4.24 5.50
N PRO A 17 -25.96 3.51 4.55
CA PRO A 17 -26.35 3.60 3.14
C PRO A 17 -27.79 3.16 2.86
N ALA A 18 -28.35 2.27 3.71
CA ALA A 18 -29.75 1.83 3.61
C ALA A 18 -30.75 2.86 4.15
N GLY A 19 -30.28 3.82 4.96
CA GLY A 19 -31.11 4.90 5.50
C GLY A 19 -32.25 4.43 6.39
N LEU A 20 -32.07 3.29 7.07
CA LEU A 20 -33.13 2.63 7.85
C LEU A 20 -33.64 3.50 8.99
N ASN A 21 -32.78 4.30 9.62
CA ASN A 21 -33.18 5.31 10.60
C ASN A 21 -32.96 6.71 10.02
N ARG A 22 -34.05 7.37 9.66
CA ARG A 22 -34.00 8.72 9.01
C ARG A 22 -33.38 9.79 9.90
N ASP A 23 -33.66 9.78 11.19
CA ASP A 23 -33.16 10.79 12.11
C ASP A 23 -31.66 10.59 12.37
N GLU A 24 -31.20 9.39 12.60
CA GLU A 24 -29.76 9.09 12.73
C GLU A 24 -29.01 9.38 11.43
N THR A 25 -29.58 9.01 10.29
CA THR A 25 -29.00 9.31 8.98
C THR A 25 -28.85 10.81 8.77
N ARG A 26 -29.86 11.62 9.12
CA ARG A 26 -29.83 13.07 9.03
C ARG A 26 -28.78 13.68 9.97
N LEU A 27 -28.70 13.18 11.20
CA LEU A 27 -27.70 13.64 12.19
C LEU A 27 -26.27 13.34 11.71
N ALA A 28 -26.04 12.15 11.16
CA ALA A 28 -24.72 11.75 10.62
C ALA A 28 -24.27 12.66 9.48
N TRP A 29 -25.15 13.02 8.56
CA TRP A 29 -24.84 13.96 7.47
C TRP A 29 -24.57 15.37 7.99
N ASN A 30 -25.33 15.87 8.97
CA ASN A 30 -25.08 17.18 9.59
C ASN A 30 -23.72 17.20 10.32
N GLN A 31 -23.40 16.12 11.02
CA GLN A 31 -22.09 15.97 11.66
C GLN A 31 -20.95 15.97 10.64
N PHE A 32 -21.13 15.29 9.51
CA PHE A 32 -20.14 15.31 8.44
C PHE A 32 -19.93 16.71 7.86
N ASP A 33 -21.00 17.51 7.66
CA ASP A 33 -20.88 18.91 7.25
C ASP A 33 -20.06 19.75 8.24
N GLU A 34 -20.30 19.59 9.54
CA GLU A 34 -19.54 20.27 10.58
C GLU A 34 -18.07 19.87 10.58
N GLN A 35 -17.79 18.57 10.38
CA GLN A 35 -16.45 18.03 10.26
C GLN A 35 -15.73 18.59 9.02
N LEU A 36 -16.39 18.62 7.86
CA LEU A 36 -15.84 19.19 6.62
C LEU A 36 -15.51 20.68 6.79
N ALA A 37 -16.45 21.45 7.36
CA ALA A 37 -16.25 22.88 7.61
C ALA A 37 -15.08 23.11 8.57
N THR A 38 -14.94 22.29 9.59
CA THR A 38 -13.83 22.37 10.56
C THR A 38 -12.50 21.99 9.91
N ALA A 39 -12.43 20.87 9.20
CA ALA A 39 -11.23 20.44 8.48
C ALA A 39 -10.75 21.51 7.48
N LYS A 40 -11.69 22.14 6.75
CA LYS A 40 -11.39 23.27 5.86
C LYS A 40 -10.76 24.46 6.60
N ARG A 41 -11.33 24.86 7.76
CA ARG A 41 -10.77 25.94 8.58
C ARG A 41 -9.38 25.62 9.12
N LEU A 42 -9.10 24.34 9.38
CA LEU A 42 -7.79 23.87 9.83
C LEU A 42 -6.75 23.79 8.68
N GLY A 43 -7.18 23.98 7.44
CA GLY A 43 -6.28 24.00 6.28
C GLY A 43 -6.27 22.73 5.44
N ALA A 44 -7.18 21.78 5.66
CA ALA A 44 -7.37 20.64 4.75
C ALA A 44 -7.72 21.14 3.34
N GLN A 45 -7.15 20.51 2.34
CA GLN A 45 -7.35 20.85 0.92
C GLN A 45 -8.28 19.85 0.22
N ALA A 46 -8.29 18.60 0.70
CA ALA A 46 -9.05 17.52 0.11
C ALA A 46 -9.57 16.54 1.17
N VAL A 47 -10.56 15.74 0.76
CA VAL A 47 -11.11 14.63 1.54
C VAL A 47 -10.99 13.35 0.71
N SER A 48 -10.32 12.35 1.27
CA SER A 48 -10.25 11.00 0.69
C SER A 48 -11.46 10.18 1.13
N VAL A 49 -12.06 9.44 0.19
CA VAL A 49 -13.28 8.66 0.45
C VAL A 49 -13.18 7.31 -0.22
N ASP A 50 -13.40 6.25 0.54
CA ASP A 50 -13.53 4.90 0.01
C ASP A 50 -14.80 4.74 -0.82
N ILE A 51 -14.67 4.34 -2.06
CA ILE A 51 -15.75 4.00 -2.97
C ILE A 51 -15.89 2.49 -2.97
N TRP A 52 -16.66 1.97 -2.02
CA TRP A 52 -16.81 0.54 -1.81
C TRP A 52 -17.50 -0.14 -3.00
N TRP A 53 -16.77 -1.01 -3.70
CA TRP A 53 -17.31 -1.75 -4.85
C TRP A 53 -18.57 -2.55 -4.47
N GLY A 54 -18.55 -3.24 -3.33
CA GLY A 54 -19.70 -4.03 -2.87
C GLY A 54 -20.92 -3.21 -2.48
N LEU A 55 -20.76 -1.92 -2.18
CA LEU A 55 -21.89 -1.02 -1.94
C LEU A 55 -22.52 -0.52 -3.25
N VAL A 56 -21.68 -0.25 -4.24
CA VAL A 56 -22.08 0.35 -5.52
C VAL A 56 -22.66 -0.70 -6.48
N GLU A 57 -22.03 -1.86 -6.59
CA GLU A 57 -22.37 -2.90 -7.57
C GLU A 57 -22.88 -4.19 -6.89
N LYS A 58 -24.05 -4.09 -6.25
CA LYS A 58 -24.67 -5.25 -5.58
C LYS A 58 -25.10 -6.37 -6.54
N LEU A 59 -25.43 -6.00 -7.78
CA LEU A 59 -25.71 -6.91 -8.89
C LEU A 59 -24.79 -6.57 -10.04
N GLU A 60 -24.31 -7.57 -10.76
CA GLU A 60 -23.35 -7.42 -11.85
C GLU A 60 -23.81 -6.38 -12.88
N ARG A 61 -22.95 -5.39 -13.18
CA ARG A 61 -23.20 -4.27 -14.12
C ARG A 61 -24.36 -3.35 -13.74
N GLN A 62 -24.83 -3.37 -12.48
CA GLN A 62 -25.83 -2.45 -11.97
C GLN A 62 -25.20 -1.58 -10.87
N TYR A 63 -25.00 -0.31 -11.18
CA TYR A 63 -24.26 0.63 -10.33
C TYR A 63 -25.22 1.62 -9.68
N ASP A 64 -25.22 1.68 -8.35
CA ASP A 64 -25.94 2.68 -7.56
C ASP A 64 -24.94 3.69 -6.97
N TRP A 65 -24.88 4.86 -7.57
CA TRP A 65 -23.99 5.95 -7.18
C TRP A 65 -24.62 6.94 -6.19
N SER A 66 -25.89 6.77 -5.82
CA SER A 66 -26.66 7.72 -5.03
C SER A 66 -26.01 8.15 -3.72
N TYR A 67 -25.38 7.17 -3.03
CA TYR A 67 -24.64 7.44 -1.78
C TYR A 67 -23.41 8.32 -2.01
N TYR A 68 -22.67 8.09 -3.09
CA TYR A 68 -21.46 8.85 -3.42
C TYR A 68 -21.75 10.17 -4.13
N ASP A 69 -22.88 10.32 -4.80
CA ASP A 69 -23.37 11.61 -5.24
C ASP A 69 -23.53 12.56 -4.04
N LYS A 70 -24.18 12.07 -3.00
CA LYS A 70 -24.38 12.83 -1.78
C LYS A 70 -23.07 13.19 -1.09
N ILE A 71 -22.15 12.22 -0.89
CA ILE A 71 -20.83 12.48 -0.27
C ILE A 71 -20.07 13.54 -1.07
N SER A 72 -19.95 13.38 -2.38
CA SER A 72 -19.20 14.31 -3.21
C SER A 72 -19.80 15.72 -3.20
N ASP A 73 -21.13 15.84 -3.15
CA ASP A 73 -21.80 17.14 -3.04
C ASP A 73 -21.49 17.84 -1.71
N HIS A 74 -21.53 17.12 -0.58
CA HIS A 74 -21.14 17.68 0.71
C HIS A 74 -19.69 18.18 0.71
N ILE A 75 -18.75 17.40 0.17
CA ILE A 75 -17.33 17.78 0.09
C ILE A 75 -17.13 19.01 -0.79
N ILE A 76 -17.75 19.04 -1.96
CA ILE A 76 -17.65 20.14 -2.93
C ILE A 76 -18.27 21.42 -2.36
N ASN A 77 -19.43 21.31 -1.72
CA ASN A 77 -20.12 22.45 -1.09
C ASN A 77 -19.32 23.04 0.08
N ALA A 78 -18.54 22.22 0.78
CA ALA A 78 -17.59 22.70 1.79
C ALA A 78 -16.35 23.39 1.19
N GLY A 79 -16.21 23.43 -0.14
CA GLY A 79 -15.09 24.02 -0.86
C GLY A 79 -13.80 23.20 -0.75
N LEU A 80 -13.92 21.89 -0.54
CA LEU A 80 -12.82 20.93 -0.52
C LEU A 80 -12.74 20.17 -1.86
N LYS A 81 -11.56 19.69 -2.20
CA LYS A 81 -11.39 18.73 -3.28
C LYS A 81 -11.74 17.32 -2.79
N TRP A 82 -12.11 16.47 -3.74
CA TRP A 82 -12.41 15.07 -3.48
C TRP A 82 -11.25 14.17 -3.97
N VAL A 83 -10.90 13.15 -3.19
CA VAL A 83 -9.98 12.08 -3.56
C VAL A 83 -10.73 10.75 -3.43
N PRO A 84 -11.41 10.27 -4.49
CA PRO A 84 -12.04 8.96 -4.49
C PRO A 84 -10.98 7.87 -4.43
N ILE A 85 -11.19 6.86 -3.59
CA ILE A 85 -10.42 5.63 -3.53
C ILE A 85 -11.29 4.54 -4.13
N MET A 86 -10.90 4.00 -5.28
CA MET A 86 -11.62 2.89 -5.92
C MET A 86 -11.40 1.61 -5.11
N SER A 87 -12.24 1.38 -4.10
CA SER A 87 -12.03 0.36 -3.07
C SER A 87 -12.53 -1.01 -3.55
N LEU A 88 -11.63 -1.76 -4.19
CA LEU A 88 -11.84 -3.12 -4.70
C LEU A 88 -11.68 -4.19 -3.61
N HIS A 89 -11.54 -3.77 -2.36
CA HIS A 89 -11.37 -4.59 -1.18
C HIS A 89 -12.59 -4.51 -0.27
N GLN A 90 -12.70 -5.47 0.65
CA GLN A 90 -13.70 -5.46 1.71
C GLN A 90 -13.38 -4.38 2.73
N CYS A 91 -14.40 -3.65 3.19
CA CYS A 91 -14.36 -2.91 4.43
C CYS A 91 -14.67 -3.84 5.60
N GLY A 92 -13.89 -3.76 6.66
CA GLY A 92 -14.08 -4.58 7.87
C GLY A 92 -13.05 -5.72 7.99
N GLY A 93 -12.67 -6.00 9.22
CA GLY A 93 -11.67 -7.02 9.56
C GLY A 93 -10.27 -6.46 9.84
N ASN A 94 -10.04 -5.15 9.64
CA ASN A 94 -8.78 -4.51 10.01
C ASN A 94 -8.90 -3.73 11.32
N ILE A 95 -7.76 -3.42 11.93
CA ILE A 95 -7.71 -2.64 13.18
C ILE A 95 -8.35 -1.27 12.96
N GLY A 96 -9.34 -0.93 13.80
CA GLY A 96 -10.04 0.36 13.75
C GLY A 96 -11.23 0.41 12.79
N ASP A 97 -11.54 -0.68 12.08
CA ASP A 97 -12.73 -0.73 11.24
C ASP A 97 -14.02 -0.72 12.08
N THR A 98 -14.90 0.22 11.76
CA THR A 98 -16.21 0.39 12.41
C THR A 98 -17.39 0.01 11.52
N ALA A 99 -17.11 -0.43 10.29
CA ALA A 99 -18.10 -0.81 9.30
C ALA A 99 -17.69 -2.11 8.61
N ASN A 100 -18.67 -2.76 7.98
CA ASN A 100 -18.43 -3.95 7.17
C ASN A 100 -19.17 -3.81 5.83
N VAL A 101 -18.41 -3.80 4.74
CA VAL A 101 -18.92 -3.83 3.37
C VAL A 101 -18.15 -4.92 2.62
N PRO A 102 -18.76 -6.09 2.37
CA PRO A 102 -18.09 -7.15 1.63
C PRO A 102 -17.89 -6.77 0.17
N LEU A 103 -17.05 -7.51 -0.55
CA LEU A 103 -17.04 -7.47 -2.00
C LEU A 103 -18.42 -7.84 -2.56
N PRO A 104 -18.75 -7.45 -3.82
CA PRO A 104 -19.97 -7.91 -4.46
C PRO A 104 -20.08 -9.44 -4.42
N THR A 105 -21.17 -9.98 -3.85
CA THR A 105 -21.26 -11.42 -3.61
C THR A 105 -21.25 -12.26 -4.90
N TRP A 106 -21.74 -11.69 -5.99
CA TRP A 106 -21.78 -12.33 -7.31
C TRP A 106 -20.38 -12.63 -7.87
N ILE A 107 -19.35 -11.86 -7.44
CA ILE A 107 -17.99 -12.00 -8.00
C ILE A 107 -17.41 -13.40 -7.73
N TRP A 108 -17.63 -13.93 -6.54
CA TRP A 108 -17.11 -15.24 -6.16
C TRP A 108 -17.69 -16.37 -7.01
N THR A 109 -19.02 -16.34 -7.24
CA THR A 109 -19.71 -17.30 -8.11
C THR A 109 -19.24 -17.18 -9.54
N LYS A 110 -19.11 -15.96 -10.06
CA LYS A 110 -18.62 -15.70 -11.42
C LYS A 110 -17.21 -16.24 -11.61
N LEU A 111 -16.26 -15.82 -10.77
CA LEU A 111 -14.86 -16.19 -10.94
C LEU A 111 -14.63 -17.68 -10.72
N SER A 112 -15.30 -18.31 -9.75
CA SER A 112 -15.18 -19.76 -9.55
C SER A 112 -15.70 -20.57 -10.73
N SER A 113 -16.70 -20.08 -11.47
CA SER A 113 -17.17 -20.74 -12.69
C SER A 113 -16.14 -20.73 -13.85
N MET A 114 -15.15 -19.84 -13.79
CA MET A 114 -14.10 -19.68 -14.80
C MET A 114 -12.87 -20.54 -14.53
N VAL A 115 -12.77 -21.18 -13.36
CA VAL A 115 -11.66 -22.06 -12.99
C VAL A 115 -12.09 -23.54 -12.98
N SER A 116 -11.15 -24.44 -13.30
CA SER A 116 -11.46 -25.85 -13.48
C SER A 116 -11.98 -26.54 -12.22
N SER A 117 -11.55 -26.09 -11.05
CA SER A 117 -11.99 -26.64 -9.75
C SER A 117 -13.43 -26.25 -9.40
N HIS A 118 -13.95 -25.16 -9.96
CA HIS A 118 -15.21 -24.52 -9.55
C HIS A 118 -15.30 -24.21 -8.04
N ASP A 119 -14.16 -24.21 -7.33
CA ASP A 119 -14.07 -23.85 -5.92
C ASP A 119 -13.88 -22.33 -5.76
N PRO A 120 -14.77 -21.62 -5.03
CA PRO A 120 -14.58 -20.20 -4.74
C PRO A 120 -13.28 -19.87 -4.00
N ASN A 121 -12.68 -20.82 -3.31
CA ASN A 121 -11.40 -20.62 -2.63
C ASN A 121 -10.22 -20.56 -3.61
N SER A 122 -10.35 -21.13 -4.81
CA SER A 122 -9.29 -21.03 -5.83
C SER A 122 -9.00 -19.60 -6.27
N VAL A 123 -10.00 -18.71 -6.22
CA VAL A 123 -9.88 -17.28 -6.62
C VAL A 123 -9.66 -16.34 -5.43
N LYS A 124 -9.53 -16.88 -4.22
CA LYS A 124 -9.18 -16.17 -3.00
C LYS A 124 -7.70 -16.41 -2.63
N TYR A 125 -7.18 -15.62 -1.73
CA TYR A 125 -5.96 -15.99 -1.03
C TYR A 125 -6.26 -17.11 -0.04
N VAL A 126 -5.42 -18.13 -0.04
CA VAL A 126 -5.46 -19.22 0.95
C VAL A 126 -4.14 -19.21 1.71
N SER A 127 -4.22 -19.16 3.02
CA SER A 127 -3.06 -19.11 3.90
C SER A 127 -2.37 -20.46 4.09
N GLU A 128 -1.18 -20.44 4.67
CA GLU A 128 -0.46 -21.64 5.14
C GLU A 128 -1.25 -22.46 6.17
N GLN A 129 -2.26 -21.87 6.80
CA GLN A 129 -3.17 -22.54 7.76
C GLN A 129 -4.41 -23.12 7.07
N GLY A 130 -4.55 -22.95 5.75
CA GLY A 130 -5.68 -23.45 4.96
C GLY A 130 -6.92 -22.56 5.00
N ASN A 131 -6.87 -21.38 5.64
CA ASN A 131 -7.98 -20.44 5.66
C ASN A 131 -7.98 -19.55 4.42
N SER A 132 -9.18 -19.23 3.90
CA SER A 132 -9.34 -18.34 2.76
C SER A 132 -9.72 -16.93 3.20
N SER A 133 -9.14 -15.90 2.52
CA SER A 133 -9.47 -14.50 2.75
C SER A 133 -10.49 -13.98 1.74
N PRO A 134 -11.62 -13.42 2.19
CA PRO A 134 -12.59 -12.76 1.32
C PRO A 134 -12.28 -11.27 1.09
N GLU A 135 -11.20 -10.74 1.64
CA GLU A 135 -10.94 -9.30 1.66
C GLU A 135 -10.67 -8.71 0.26
N TYR A 136 -10.10 -9.52 -0.63
CA TYR A 136 -9.71 -9.12 -1.98
C TYR A 136 -9.65 -10.34 -2.91
N VAL A 137 -9.89 -10.14 -4.20
CA VAL A 137 -9.66 -11.21 -5.20
C VAL A 137 -8.18 -11.50 -5.29
N SER A 138 -7.81 -12.77 -5.26
CA SER A 138 -6.40 -13.19 -5.29
C SER A 138 -5.65 -12.59 -6.48
N CYS A 139 -4.40 -12.19 -6.30
CA CYS A 139 -3.55 -11.67 -7.36
C CYS A 139 -3.36 -12.69 -8.51
N TRP A 140 -3.46 -13.98 -8.23
CA TRP A 140 -3.40 -15.05 -9.25
C TRP A 140 -4.70 -15.18 -10.05
N ALA A 141 -5.81 -14.55 -9.61
CA ALA A 141 -7.07 -14.43 -10.34
C ALA A 141 -7.25 -13.07 -11.02
N THR A 142 -6.21 -12.23 -11.06
CA THR A 142 -6.30 -10.86 -11.62
C THR A 142 -6.86 -10.85 -13.05
N ASP A 143 -6.38 -11.72 -13.92
CA ASP A 143 -6.84 -11.76 -15.32
C ASP A 143 -8.32 -12.12 -15.47
N LEU A 144 -8.87 -12.85 -14.49
CA LEU A 144 -10.28 -13.24 -14.48
C LEU A 144 -11.19 -12.08 -14.07
N VAL A 145 -10.72 -11.16 -13.20
CA VAL A 145 -11.53 -10.07 -12.63
C VAL A 145 -11.27 -8.72 -13.30
N LEU A 146 -10.26 -8.60 -14.13
CA LEU A 146 -9.77 -7.31 -14.64
C LEU A 146 -10.83 -6.53 -15.44
N ASP A 147 -11.68 -7.23 -16.21
CA ASP A 147 -12.77 -6.61 -16.97
C ASP A 147 -13.87 -6.06 -16.05
N ASP A 148 -14.06 -6.66 -14.88
CA ASP A 148 -15.01 -6.16 -13.89
C ASP A 148 -14.48 -4.88 -13.22
N TYR A 149 -13.18 -4.84 -12.91
CA TYR A 149 -12.53 -3.63 -12.42
C TYR A 149 -12.60 -2.48 -13.45
N LYS A 150 -12.28 -2.76 -14.72
CA LYS A 150 -12.40 -1.77 -15.81
C LYS A 150 -13.82 -1.22 -15.95
N ALA A 151 -14.81 -2.09 -15.82
CA ALA A 151 -16.21 -1.65 -15.92
C ALA A 151 -16.63 -0.80 -14.72
N PHE A 152 -16.21 -1.13 -13.52
CA PHE A 152 -16.42 -0.31 -12.33
C PHE A 152 -15.76 1.08 -12.47
N PHE A 153 -14.50 1.14 -12.92
CA PHE A 153 -13.80 2.40 -13.19
C PHE A 153 -14.50 3.23 -14.27
N SER A 154 -14.92 2.59 -15.36
CA SER A 154 -15.62 3.26 -16.47
C SER A 154 -16.99 3.81 -16.04
N SER A 155 -17.72 3.07 -15.22
CA SER A 155 -18.99 3.52 -14.64
C SER A 155 -18.79 4.75 -13.74
N PHE A 156 -17.75 4.74 -12.88
CA PHE A 156 -17.39 5.90 -12.05
C PHE A 156 -17.04 7.11 -12.92
N GLN A 157 -16.18 6.93 -13.90
CA GLN A 157 -15.75 8.01 -14.81
C GLN A 157 -16.95 8.63 -15.53
N ALA A 158 -17.83 7.82 -16.08
CA ALA A 158 -19.01 8.30 -16.80
C ALA A 158 -19.95 9.08 -15.87
N HIS A 159 -20.23 8.54 -14.68
CA HIS A 159 -21.17 9.13 -13.73
C HIS A 159 -20.66 10.46 -13.16
N PHE A 160 -19.39 10.53 -12.75
CA PHE A 160 -18.81 11.72 -12.11
C PHE A 160 -18.07 12.65 -13.07
N SER A 161 -18.27 12.52 -14.38
CA SER A 161 -17.60 13.37 -15.39
C SER A 161 -17.80 14.86 -15.15
N SER A 162 -18.98 15.29 -14.74
CA SER A 162 -19.30 16.69 -14.42
C SER A 162 -18.59 17.22 -13.16
N LYS A 163 -18.14 16.32 -12.25
CA LYS A 163 -17.44 16.66 -11.00
C LYS A 163 -15.92 16.51 -11.12
N ALA A 164 -15.39 16.16 -12.29
CA ALA A 164 -13.96 15.88 -12.50
C ALA A 164 -13.04 17.04 -12.05
N SER A 165 -13.45 18.29 -12.29
CA SER A 165 -12.68 19.47 -11.84
C SER A 165 -12.54 19.61 -10.32
N HIS A 166 -13.35 18.88 -9.56
CA HIS A 166 -13.30 18.83 -8.09
C HIS A 166 -12.50 17.65 -7.55
N ILE A 167 -12.08 16.72 -8.40
CA ILE A 167 -11.24 15.58 -8.03
C ILE A 167 -9.76 16.02 -8.04
N ALA A 168 -9.07 15.78 -6.93
CA ALA A 168 -7.65 16.11 -6.80
C ALA A 168 -6.74 14.96 -7.25
N GLU A 169 -7.17 13.72 -7.01
CA GLU A 169 -6.44 12.49 -7.29
C GLU A 169 -7.44 11.33 -7.22
N ILE A 170 -7.18 10.23 -7.94
CA ILE A 170 -7.96 8.99 -7.85
C ILE A 170 -7.03 7.90 -7.32
N ASN A 171 -7.35 7.34 -6.17
CA ASN A 171 -6.58 6.24 -5.59
C ASN A 171 -7.18 4.87 -5.97
N ILE A 172 -6.31 3.92 -6.26
CA ILE A 172 -6.68 2.58 -6.70
C ILE A 172 -6.30 1.58 -5.61
N SER A 173 -7.28 0.83 -5.13
CA SER A 173 -7.05 -0.29 -4.23
C SER A 173 -6.34 -1.43 -4.95
N LEU A 174 -5.27 -1.95 -4.36
CA LEU A 174 -4.45 -3.01 -4.94
C LEU A 174 -4.37 -4.27 -4.07
N GLY A 175 -5.17 -4.34 -3.02
CA GLY A 175 -5.18 -5.48 -2.11
C GLY A 175 -5.95 -5.20 -0.82
N PRO A 176 -5.76 -6.02 0.21
CA PRO A 176 -6.39 -5.84 1.53
C PRO A 176 -6.14 -4.44 2.09
N ALA A 177 -7.14 -3.85 2.72
CA ALA A 177 -7.13 -2.46 3.21
C ALA A 177 -6.77 -1.41 2.13
N GLY A 178 -6.95 -1.74 0.85
CA GLY A 178 -6.58 -0.89 -0.29
C GLY A 178 -5.08 -0.88 -0.62
N GLU A 179 -4.27 -1.65 0.08
CA GLU A 179 -2.81 -1.65 0.01
C GLU A 179 -2.28 -2.75 -0.91
N LEU A 180 -1.19 -2.48 -1.63
CA LEU A 180 -0.51 -3.50 -2.42
C LEU A 180 0.26 -4.46 -1.49
N ARG A 181 -0.43 -5.48 -1.00
CA ARG A 181 0.09 -6.53 -0.13
C ARG A 181 -0.76 -7.80 -0.17
N PHE A 182 -0.19 -8.89 0.32
CA PHE A 182 -0.98 -10.07 0.68
C PHE A 182 -1.69 -9.88 2.03
N PRO A 183 -2.82 -10.56 2.31
CA PRO A 183 -3.49 -10.54 3.62
C PRO A 183 -2.74 -11.38 4.66
N SER A 184 -1.43 -11.13 4.84
CA SER A 184 -0.54 -11.94 5.66
C SER A 184 -0.80 -11.79 7.16
N TYR A 185 -1.15 -10.59 7.60
CA TYR A 185 -1.65 -10.32 8.94
C TYR A 185 -3.16 -10.05 8.84
N ASN A 186 -3.93 -10.85 9.53
CA ASN A 186 -5.38 -10.89 9.40
C ASN A 186 -6.02 -11.48 10.67
N SER A 187 -7.35 -11.45 10.77
CA SER A 187 -8.12 -11.96 11.91
C SER A 187 -8.65 -13.38 11.72
N HIS A 188 -8.47 -13.99 10.53
CA HIS A 188 -9.01 -15.32 10.23
C HIS A 188 -7.97 -16.45 10.38
N ASP A 189 -6.68 -16.11 10.45
CA ASP A 189 -5.61 -17.05 10.77
C ASP A 189 -5.19 -16.91 12.23
N LYS A 190 -4.83 -18.02 12.86
CA LYS A 190 -4.41 -18.03 14.25
C LYS A 190 -3.02 -17.45 14.43
N GLY A 191 -2.90 -16.41 15.27
CA GLY A 191 -1.60 -15.82 15.63
C GLY A 191 -0.97 -14.96 14.54
N THR A 192 -1.77 -14.45 13.60
CA THR A 192 -1.32 -13.62 12.48
C THR A 192 -1.73 -12.16 12.59
N ASP A 193 -2.52 -11.80 13.61
CA ASP A 193 -2.86 -10.41 13.89
C ASP A 193 -1.61 -9.54 14.11
N TYR A 194 -1.74 -8.24 13.86
CA TYR A 194 -0.73 -7.27 14.24
C TYR A 194 -0.44 -7.35 15.77
N PRO A 195 0.82 -7.36 16.21
CA PRO A 195 2.08 -7.21 15.47
C PRO A 195 2.80 -8.56 15.22
N SER A 196 2.13 -9.58 14.76
CA SER A 196 2.74 -10.88 14.45
C SER A 196 3.57 -10.85 13.17
N ARG A 197 4.24 -11.96 12.87
CA ARG A 197 4.98 -12.15 11.62
C ARG A 197 4.09 -12.35 10.40
N GLY A 198 2.79 -12.65 10.61
CA GLY A 198 1.85 -12.98 9.56
C GLY A 198 2.02 -14.39 8.98
N ALA A 199 1.21 -14.73 7.98
CA ALA A 199 1.21 -16.01 7.29
C ALA A 199 1.40 -15.85 5.78
N LEU A 200 2.06 -16.82 5.12
CA LEU A 200 2.10 -16.91 3.67
C LEU A 200 0.69 -17.17 3.12
N GLN A 201 0.36 -16.61 1.97
CA GLN A 201 -0.99 -16.56 1.39
C GLN A 201 -1.09 -17.22 0.02
N CYS A 202 -0.30 -18.25 -0.25
CA CYS A 202 -0.10 -18.82 -1.58
C CYS A 202 -0.49 -20.31 -1.71
N TYR A 203 -1.52 -20.73 -0.98
CA TYR A 203 -1.92 -22.15 -0.94
C TYR A 203 -3.25 -22.45 -1.68
N SER A 204 -3.76 -21.50 -2.48
CA SER A 204 -4.87 -21.78 -3.41
C SER A 204 -4.38 -22.55 -4.65
N ASP A 205 -5.30 -23.24 -5.33
CA ASP A 205 -4.98 -23.97 -6.56
C ASP A 205 -4.35 -23.09 -7.65
N LEU A 206 -4.89 -21.88 -7.84
CA LEU A 206 -4.33 -20.93 -8.81
C LEU A 206 -2.93 -20.46 -8.42
N ALA A 207 -2.68 -20.22 -7.13
CA ALA A 207 -1.35 -19.87 -6.65
C ALA A 207 -0.36 -21.01 -6.89
N HIS A 208 -0.75 -22.23 -6.55
CA HIS A 208 0.08 -23.42 -6.78
C HIS A 208 0.40 -23.61 -8.27
N GLN A 209 -0.60 -23.56 -9.15
CA GLN A 209 -0.37 -23.67 -10.58
C GLN A 209 0.55 -22.56 -11.10
N SER A 210 0.34 -21.32 -10.65
CA SER A 210 1.20 -20.19 -11.02
C SER A 210 2.65 -20.37 -10.57
N PHE A 211 2.88 -20.97 -9.39
CA PHE A 211 4.24 -21.27 -8.94
C PHE A 211 4.91 -22.36 -9.79
N VAL A 212 4.16 -23.41 -10.11
CA VAL A 212 4.64 -24.46 -11.04
C VAL A 212 5.02 -23.87 -12.40
N ASP A 213 4.14 -23.04 -12.97
CA ASP A 213 4.37 -22.41 -14.27
C ASP A 213 5.60 -21.49 -14.25
N PHE A 214 5.77 -20.69 -13.19
CA PHE A 214 6.93 -19.83 -13.00
C PHE A 214 8.24 -20.63 -12.95
N VAL A 215 8.28 -21.69 -12.16
CA VAL A 215 9.47 -22.52 -11.98
C VAL A 215 9.80 -23.29 -13.28
N ILE A 216 8.79 -23.87 -13.92
CA ILE A 216 8.99 -24.58 -15.21
C ILE A 216 9.41 -23.60 -16.31
N ALA A 217 8.85 -22.41 -16.37
CA ALA A 217 9.28 -21.38 -17.32
C ALA A 217 10.75 -20.98 -17.10
N LYS A 218 11.20 -20.93 -15.83
CA LYS A 218 12.58 -20.58 -15.47
C LYS A 218 13.60 -21.68 -15.82
N TYR A 219 13.26 -22.93 -15.60
CA TYR A 219 14.20 -24.08 -15.71
C TYR A 219 13.92 -25.02 -16.87
N GLY A 220 12.85 -24.79 -17.63
CA GLY A 220 12.45 -25.57 -18.80
C GLY A 220 11.65 -26.82 -18.49
N ASN A 221 12.04 -27.59 -17.47
CA ASN A 221 11.37 -28.84 -17.07
C ASN A 221 11.78 -29.25 -15.66
N ARG A 222 11.19 -30.38 -15.16
CA ARG A 222 11.49 -30.91 -13.81
C ARG A 222 12.96 -31.29 -13.60
N ASP A 223 13.68 -31.71 -14.61
CA ASP A 223 15.10 -32.07 -14.49
C ASP A 223 15.95 -30.81 -14.31
N GLY A 224 15.62 -29.70 -15.00
CA GLY A 224 16.24 -28.41 -14.79
C GLY A 224 15.98 -27.88 -13.36
N VAL A 225 14.78 -28.06 -12.83
CA VAL A 225 14.46 -27.72 -11.43
C VAL A 225 15.29 -28.58 -10.47
N ARG A 226 15.42 -29.90 -10.71
CA ARG A 226 16.21 -30.81 -9.88
C ARG A 226 17.69 -30.40 -9.85
N GLN A 227 18.23 -29.94 -10.97
CA GLN A 227 19.60 -29.42 -11.03
C GLN A 227 19.78 -28.16 -10.17
N ALA A 228 18.75 -27.31 -10.07
CA ALA A 228 18.79 -26.05 -9.33
C ALA A 228 18.49 -26.22 -7.83
N TRP A 229 17.51 -27.04 -7.48
CA TRP A 229 17.02 -27.18 -6.10
C TRP A 229 17.58 -28.41 -5.37
N GLY A 230 18.13 -29.38 -6.09
CA GLY A 230 18.37 -30.73 -5.59
C GLY A 230 17.13 -31.60 -5.67
N GLU A 231 17.07 -32.68 -4.86
CA GLU A 231 15.92 -33.58 -4.85
C GLU A 231 14.71 -32.90 -4.20
N PHE A 232 13.56 -33.03 -4.84
CA PHE A 232 12.26 -32.53 -4.34
C PHE A 232 11.13 -33.47 -4.80
N GLU A 233 10.05 -33.53 -4.05
CA GLU A 233 8.87 -34.32 -4.39
C GLU A 233 7.96 -33.56 -5.36
N ASN A 234 7.54 -32.33 -4.96
CA ASN A 234 6.64 -31.49 -5.73
C ASN A 234 7.16 -30.05 -5.83
N ILE A 235 6.75 -29.36 -6.90
CA ILE A 235 6.93 -27.90 -7.01
C ILE A 235 5.72 -27.26 -6.30
N GLU A 236 5.89 -26.89 -5.05
CA GLU A 236 4.82 -26.34 -4.21
C GLU A 236 5.39 -25.38 -3.17
N PRO A 237 4.57 -24.47 -2.57
CA PRO A 237 4.96 -23.70 -1.40
C PRO A 237 5.34 -24.62 -0.22
N PRO A 238 6.13 -24.12 0.77
CA PRO A 238 6.61 -24.94 1.87
C PRO A 238 5.44 -25.50 2.70
N ARG A 239 5.47 -26.82 2.96
CA ARG A 239 4.48 -27.49 3.82
C ARG A 239 4.72 -27.21 5.30
N ASP A 240 5.99 -27.18 5.71
CA ASP A 240 6.44 -26.80 7.05
C ASP A 240 7.07 -25.41 6.96
N VAL A 241 6.22 -24.40 7.17
CA VAL A 241 6.62 -22.98 7.04
C VAL A 241 7.54 -22.57 8.19
N ASP A 242 7.38 -23.11 9.38
CA ASP A 242 8.25 -22.82 10.50
C ASP A 242 9.66 -23.36 10.24
N ALA A 243 9.80 -24.60 9.78
CA ALA A 243 11.10 -25.17 9.38
C ALA A 243 11.72 -24.40 8.20
N PHE A 244 10.91 -23.98 7.24
CA PHE A 244 11.36 -23.18 6.08
C PHE A 244 12.07 -21.89 6.49
N PHE A 245 11.56 -21.20 7.52
CA PHE A 245 12.18 -19.98 8.03
C PHE A 245 13.29 -20.27 9.04
N THR A 246 13.08 -21.14 10.03
CA THR A 246 14.04 -21.39 11.13
C THR A 246 15.32 -22.09 10.67
N HIS A 247 15.24 -22.85 9.57
CA HIS A 247 16.42 -23.49 8.95
C HIS A 247 17.03 -22.63 7.84
N ASN A 248 16.66 -21.36 7.71
CA ASN A 248 17.15 -20.43 6.69
C ASN A 248 16.94 -20.91 5.24
N ILE A 249 16.02 -21.83 4.97
CA ILE A 249 15.76 -22.35 3.62
C ILE A 249 15.41 -21.20 2.68
N HIS A 250 14.70 -20.20 3.17
CA HIS A 250 14.26 -19.02 2.44
C HIS A 250 15.39 -18.10 1.93
N VAL A 251 16.58 -18.15 2.53
CA VAL A 251 17.75 -17.33 2.18
C VAL A 251 18.93 -18.13 1.67
N ASP A 252 19.05 -19.40 2.05
CA ASP A 252 20.24 -20.20 1.76
C ASP A 252 20.03 -21.16 0.56
N THR A 253 18.81 -21.32 0.07
CA THR A 253 18.51 -22.26 -1.03
C THR A 253 17.95 -21.56 -2.26
N GLN A 254 18.19 -22.17 -3.44
CA GLN A 254 17.61 -21.72 -4.69
C GLN A 254 16.06 -21.83 -4.68
N TYR A 255 15.51 -22.85 -4.03
CA TYR A 255 14.06 -22.98 -3.82
C TYR A 255 13.48 -21.78 -3.05
N GLY A 256 14.11 -21.38 -1.96
CA GLY A 256 13.67 -20.22 -1.19
C GLY A 256 13.73 -18.90 -1.97
N HIS A 257 14.81 -18.71 -2.76
CA HIS A 257 14.92 -17.55 -3.64
C HIS A 257 13.82 -17.56 -4.72
N ASP A 258 13.55 -18.68 -5.34
CA ASP A 258 12.54 -18.82 -6.39
C ASP A 258 11.12 -18.60 -5.84
N LEU A 259 10.84 -19.09 -4.64
CA LEU A 259 9.58 -18.85 -3.96
C LEU A 259 9.32 -17.36 -3.78
N PHE A 260 10.27 -16.60 -3.23
CA PHE A 260 10.07 -15.17 -3.02
C PHE A 260 10.18 -14.33 -4.28
N ASP A 261 10.96 -14.76 -5.29
CA ASP A 261 10.95 -14.14 -6.62
C ASP A 261 9.57 -14.22 -7.25
N TRP A 262 8.93 -15.39 -7.18
CA TRP A 262 7.57 -15.59 -7.66
C TRP A 262 6.52 -14.89 -6.79
N TYR A 263 6.58 -15.05 -5.46
CA TYR A 263 5.59 -14.53 -4.52
C TYR A 263 5.50 -13.00 -4.60
N SER A 264 6.61 -12.31 -4.38
CA SER A 264 6.68 -10.85 -4.53
C SER A 264 6.46 -10.40 -5.99
N GLY A 265 6.95 -11.18 -6.96
CA GLY A 265 6.75 -10.93 -8.39
C GLY A 265 5.28 -10.96 -8.80
N SER A 266 4.49 -11.91 -8.26
CA SER A 266 3.04 -12.03 -8.50
C SER A 266 2.30 -10.80 -8.00
N LEU A 267 2.64 -10.30 -6.82
CA LEU A 267 2.06 -9.07 -6.25
C LEU A 267 2.34 -7.85 -7.13
N LEU A 268 3.59 -7.69 -7.59
CA LEU A 268 3.97 -6.59 -8.47
C LEU A 268 3.27 -6.68 -9.84
N GLN A 269 3.13 -7.89 -10.39
CA GLN A 269 2.41 -8.11 -11.65
C GLN A 269 0.93 -7.74 -11.52
N HIS A 270 0.30 -8.13 -10.40
CA HIS A 270 -1.07 -7.73 -10.07
C HIS A 270 -1.20 -6.21 -10.02
N GLY A 271 -0.38 -5.53 -9.22
CA GLY A 271 -0.38 -4.07 -9.12
C GLY A 271 -0.23 -3.40 -10.48
N ARG A 272 0.68 -3.91 -11.33
CA ARG A 272 0.87 -3.42 -12.69
C ARG A 272 -0.38 -3.57 -13.55
N LYS A 273 -1.03 -4.73 -13.55
CA LYS A 273 -2.25 -4.98 -14.35
C LYS A 273 -3.41 -4.07 -13.93
N VAL A 274 -3.68 -3.96 -12.62
CA VAL A 274 -4.78 -3.15 -12.11
C VAL A 274 -4.51 -1.65 -12.35
N MET A 275 -3.30 -1.17 -12.11
CA MET A 275 -2.92 0.22 -12.39
C MET A 275 -2.95 0.54 -13.89
N THR A 276 -2.59 -0.40 -14.76
CA THR A 276 -2.72 -0.24 -16.22
C THR A 276 -4.19 -0.08 -16.60
N ALA A 277 -5.08 -0.93 -16.08
CA ALA A 277 -6.51 -0.83 -16.33
C ALA A 277 -7.10 0.51 -15.88
N ALA A 278 -6.69 0.99 -14.70
CA ALA A 278 -7.09 2.31 -14.20
C ALA A 278 -6.55 3.44 -15.09
N ALA A 279 -5.27 3.39 -15.48
CA ALA A 279 -4.66 4.39 -16.34
C ALA A 279 -5.32 4.43 -17.74
N GLU A 280 -5.63 3.27 -18.32
CA GLU A 280 -6.37 3.17 -19.60
C GLU A 280 -7.76 3.78 -19.51
N THR A 281 -8.43 3.63 -18.36
CA THR A 281 -9.77 4.20 -18.16
C THR A 281 -9.72 5.70 -17.90
N PHE A 282 -8.93 6.14 -16.91
CA PHE A 282 -8.99 7.52 -16.40
C PHE A 282 -8.12 8.52 -17.17
N SER A 283 -7.12 8.07 -17.93
CA SER A 283 -6.14 8.95 -18.58
C SER A 283 -6.27 8.94 -20.11
N ASN A 284 -7.44 8.58 -20.66
CA ASN A 284 -7.63 8.71 -22.10
C ASN A 284 -7.89 10.18 -22.48
N ASP A 285 -7.38 10.61 -23.65
CA ASP A 285 -7.37 12.02 -24.08
C ASP A 285 -8.76 12.66 -24.26
N SER A 286 -9.81 11.85 -24.37
CA SER A 286 -11.20 12.30 -24.53
C SER A 286 -11.97 12.42 -23.22
N ALA A 287 -11.36 12.04 -22.09
CA ALA A 287 -12.02 11.98 -20.80
C ALA A 287 -11.85 13.28 -20.00
N SER A 288 -12.92 13.69 -19.32
CA SER A 288 -12.90 14.81 -18.36
C SER A 288 -11.91 14.60 -17.19
N PHE A 289 -11.43 13.37 -17.02
CA PHE A 289 -10.46 12.97 -16.01
C PHE A 289 -8.99 13.08 -16.45
N ALA A 290 -8.72 13.41 -17.71
CA ALA A 290 -7.37 13.58 -18.21
C ALA A 290 -6.62 14.64 -17.37
N GLY A 291 -5.41 14.27 -16.92
CA GLY A 291 -4.57 15.13 -16.06
C GLY A 291 -4.87 15.04 -14.55
N ILE A 292 -5.83 14.20 -14.12
CA ILE A 292 -5.99 13.83 -12.72
C ILE A 292 -4.93 12.78 -12.37
N ASP A 293 -4.19 12.99 -11.28
CA ASP A 293 -3.20 12.03 -10.81
C ASP A 293 -3.88 10.73 -10.36
N LEU A 294 -3.20 9.60 -10.58
CA LEU A 294 -3.58 8.31 -10.01
C LEU A 294 -2.67 8.00 -8.82
N GLY A 295 -3.24 7.43 -7.78
CA GLY A 295 -2.47 7.01 -6.61
C GLY A 295 -2.71 5.54 -6.28
N ALA A 296 -1.77 4.91 -5.59
CA ALA A 296 -1.97 3.62 -4.96
C ALA A 296 -1.13 3.50 -3.69
N LYS A 297 -1.61 2.68 -2.75
CA LYS A 297 -1.05 2.56 -1.41
C LYS A 297 -0.15 1.33 -1.29
N VAL A 298 1.01 1.54 -0.66
CA VAL A 298 1.92 0.48 -0.19
C VAL A 298 2.00 0.60 1.33
N PRO A 299 1.78 -0.48 2.10
CA PRO A 299 1.83 -0.39 3.55
C PRO A 299 3.26 -0.27 4.06
N GLY A 300 3.41 0.47 5.15
CA GLY A 300 4.61 0.45 5.96
C GLY A 300 4.51 -0.67 6.99
N ILE A 301 4.85 -1.90 6.62
CA ILE A 301 4.95 -3.01 7.57
C ILE A 301 6.26 -2.87 8.32
N HIS A 302 6.18 -2.31 9.53
CA HIS A 302 7.34 -1.83 10.26
C HIS A 302 7.70 -2.67 11.50
N TRP A 303 6.94 -3.71 11.81
CA TRP A 303 7.14 -4.61 12.95
C TRP A 303 7.80 -5.91 12.51
N ARG A 304 8.44 -6.61 13.44
CA ARG A 304 9.20 -7.85 13.20
C ARG A 304 10.27 -7.68 12.11
N MET A 305 10.84 -6.50 12.01
CA MET A 305 11.93 -6.20 11.09
C MET A 305 13.29 -6.62 11.64
N GLY A 306 13.51 -6.46 12.94
CA GLY A 306 14.75 -6.77 13.61
C GLY A 306 15.14 -5.75 14.66
N HIS A 307 16.37 -5.84 15.12
CA HIS A 307 16.93 -4.94 16.13
C HIS A 307 18.38 -4.56 15.80
N TRP A 308 18.85 -3.49 16.40
CA TRP A 308 20.21 -3.02 16.21
C TRP A 308 21.16 -3.61 17.26
N GLU A 309 22.25 -4.25 16.80
CA GLU A 309 23.42 -4.61 17.61
C GLU A 309 24.56 -3.69 17.24
N GLY A 310 24.73 -2.58 17.98
CA GLY A 310 25.62 -1.50 17.55
C GLY A 310 25.15 -0.89 16.23
N ASP A 311 26.01 -0.90 15.21
CA ASP A 311 25.69 -0.39 13.86
C ASP A 311 25.13 -1.48 12.91
N ARG A 312 24.93 -2.69 13.40
CA ARG A 312 24.46 -3.83 12.60
C ARG A 312 22.96 -4.06 12.84
N LEU A 313 22.17 -4.07 11.77
CA LEU A 313 20.79 -4.56 11.82
C LEU A 313 20.79 -6.10 11.81
N VAL A 314 20.23 -6.70 12.86
CA VAL A 314 19.94 -8.12 12.95
C VAL A 314 18.47 -8.30 12.61
N CYS A 315 18.20 -8.80 11.39
CA CYS A 315 16.84 -9.04 10.92
C CYS A 315 16.21 -10.23 11.64
N SER A 316 14.90 -10.17 11.83
CA SER A 316 14.12 -11.32 12.27
C SER A 316 14.23 -12.48 11.25
N ASP A 317 14.19 -13.71 11.72
CA ASP A 317 14.22 -14.89 10.86
C ASP A 317 13.03 -14.98 9.88
N ARG A 318 11.85 -14.52 10.30
CA ARG A 318 10.65 -14.44 9.50
C ARG A 318 10.11 -13.01 9.52
N LEU A 319 10.46 -12.22 8.52
CA LEU A 319 10.02 -10.83 8.40
C LEU A 319 8.54 -10.74 8.03
N ALA A 320 7.78 -9.86 8.68
CA ALA A 320 6.38 -9.60 8.32
C ALA A 320 6.24 -9.08 6.88
N GLU A 321 7.21 -8.32 6.42
CA GLU A 321 7.30 -7.77 5.07
C GLU A 321 7.43 -8.85 3.98
N LEU A 322 8.17 -9.94 4.25
CA LEU A 322 8.29 -11.10 3.35
C LEU A 322 6.93 -11.79 3.17
N ASN A 323 6.23 -12.04 4.28
CA ASN A 323 4.92 -12.69 4.24
C ASN A 323 3.86 -11.81 3.56
N ALA A 324 4.01 -10.49 3.61
CA ALA A 324 3.16 -9.55 2.89
C ALA A 324 3.54 -9.39 1.40
N GLY A 325 4.63 -10.00 0.93
CA GLY A 325 5.08 -9.96 -0.45
C GLY A 325 5.78 -8.68 -0.88
N LEU A 326 6.09 -7.78 0.08
CA LEU A 326 6.64 -6.45 -0.23
C LEU A 326 8.10 -6.50 -0.65
N ILE A 327 8.87 -7.40 -0.07
CA ILE A 327 10.30 -7.56 -0.28
C ILE A 327 10.66 -9.03 -0.55
N ARG A 328 11.86 -9.25 -1.06
CA ARG A 328 12.48 -10.58 -1.14
C ARG A 328 13.62 -10.65 -0.13
N ALA A 329 13.88 -11.85 0.40
CA ALA A 329 15.02 -12.07 1.30
C ALA A 329 16.36 -11.65 0.67
N SER A 330 16.53 -11.90 -0.64
CA SER A 330 17.73 -11.50 -1.41
C SER A 330 17.94 -9.99 -1.49
N ASP A 331 16.88 -9.18 -1.42
CA ASP A 331 16.98 -7.72 -1.53
C ASP A 331 17.61 -7.08 -0.29
N LEU A 332 17.41 -7.68 0.89
CA LEU A 332 17.97 -7.20 2.16
C LEU A 332 19.51 -7.20 2.19
N ASN A 333 20.12 -8.09 1.42
CA ASN A 333 21.58 -8.22 1.33
C ASN A 333 22.18 -7.44 0.15
N SER A 334 21.36 -6.73 -0.64
CA SER A 334 21.84 -5.95 -1.78
C SER A 334 22.56 -4.69 -1.30
N SER A 335 23.85 -4.56 -1.67
CA SER A 335 24.64 -3.35 -1.37
C SER A 335 24.16 -2.12 -2.14
N SER A 336 23.34 -2.31 -3.15
CA SER A 336 22.80 -1.23 -4.01
C SER A 336 21.39 -0.79 -3.58
N ASP A 337 20.69 -1.55 -2.73
CA ASP A 337 19.39 -1.19 -2.21
C ASP A 337 19.51 -0.58 -0.81
N VAL A 338 19.19 0.72 -0.74
CA VAL A 338 19.19 1.49 0.52
C VAL A 338 17.78 1.62 1.12
N SER A 339 16.81 0.95 0.53
CA SER A 339 15.39 1.04 0.86
C SER A 339 14.88 -0.13 1.71
N HIS A 340 15.75 -0.96 2.25
CA HIS A 340 15.39 -2.18 2.98
C HIS A 340 14.52 -3.14 2.13
N GLY A 341 14.85 -3.28 0.82
CA GLY A 341 14.15 -4.18 -0.10
C GLY A 341 12.96 -3.59 -0.86
N TYR A 342 12.53 -2.37 -0.55
CA TYR A 342 11.37 -1.74 -1.21
C TYR A 342 11.65 -1.17 -2.61
N SER A 343 12.89 -1.17 -3.09
CA SER A 343 13.27 -0.58 -4.37
C SER A 343 12.44 -1.12 -5.54
N ARG A 344 12.10 -2.41 -5.54
CA ARG A 344 11.31 -3.05 -6.60
C ARG A 344 9.85 -2.55 -6.62
N ILE A 345 9.22 -2.45 -5.46
CA ILE A 345 7.83 -2.00 -5.36
C ILE A 345 7.71 -0.51 -5.69
N ILE A 346 8.69 0.30 -5.31
CA ILE A 346 8.79 1.71 -5.71
C ILE A 346 9.00 1.83 -7.22
N GLY A 347 9.81 0.92 -7.81
CA GLY A 347 10.04 0.82 -9.25
C GLY A 347 8.76 0.61 -10.07
N LEU A 348 7.75 -0.07 -9.51
CA LEU A 348 6.45 -0.20 -10.14
C LEU A 348 5.84 1.18 -10.46
N PHE A 349 5.88 2.11 -9.52
CA PHE A 349 5.33 3.46 -9.69
C PHE A 349 6.15 4.30 -10.67
N ARG A 350 7.48 4.16 -10.66
CA ARG A 350 8.36 4.80 -11.65
C ARG A 350 8.01 4.36 -13.08
N ASP A 351 7.76 3.08 -13.29
CA ASP A 351 7.49 2.53 -14.61
C ASP A 351 6.19 3.10 -15.21
N PHE A 352 5.19 3.42 -14.39
CA PHE A 352 3.96 4.08 -14.85
C PHE A 352 4.17 5.52 -15.31
N GLN A 353 5.09 6.26 -14.69
CA GLN A 353 5.39 7.63 -15.12
C GLN A 353 6.00 7.69 -16.50
N LEU A 354 6.69 6.64 -16.95
CA LEU A 354 7.30 6.53 -18.28
C LEU A 354 6.32 6.08 -19.36
N ILE A 355 5.30 5.30 -19.00
CA ILE A 355 4.36 4.68 -19.96
C ILE A 355 3.31 5.67 -20.46
N LYS A 356 2.90 6.65 -19.63
CA LYS A 356 1.90 7.65 -20.01
C LYS A 356 2.37 9.07 -19.65
N PRO A 357 2.98 9.80 -20.61
CA PRO A 357 3.32 11.20 -20.40
C PRO A 357 2.09 12.03 -20.05
N GLY A 358 2.16 12.77 -18.94
CA GLY A 358 1.07 13.64 -18.47
C GLY A 358 0.18 13.05 -17.38
N THR A 359 0.25 11.73 -17.12
CA THR A 359 -0.40 11.11 -15.95
C THR A 359 0.66 10.86 -14.90
N ARG A 360 0.54 11.50 -13.75
CA ARG A 360 1.38 11.17 -12.61
C ARG A 360 0.77 10.01 -11.86
N VAL A 361 1.62 9.08 -11.44
CA VAL A 361 1.25 8.04 -10.51
C VAL A 361 1.95 8.31 -9.19
N VAL A 362 1.16 8.39 -8.13
CA VAL A 362 1.59 8.77 -6.78
C VAL A 362 1.63 7.52 -5.91
N LEU A 363 2.77 7.29 -5.29
CA LEU A 363 2.90 6.28 -4.25
C LEU A 363 2.38 6.85 -2.93
N HIS A 364 1.42 6.18 -2.28
CA HIS A 364 1.04 6.47 -0.90
C HIS A 364 1.70 5.44 0.03
N PHE A 365 2.38 5.93 1.07
CA PHE A 365 3.07 5.07 2.04
C PHE A 365 2.57 5.35 3.45
N THR A 366 2.31 4.30 4.21
CA THR A 366 1.70 4.42 5.54
C THR A 366 2.73 4.45 6.67
N CYS A 367 2.29 4.49 7.92
CA CYS A 367 3.06 4.47 9.17
C CYS A 367 3.97 5.69 9.44
N LEU A 368 3.71 6.86 8.81
CA LEU A 368 4.60 8.01 8.95
C LEU A 368 4.69 8.57 10.37
N GLU A 369 3.67 8.35 11.19
CA GLU A 369 3.59 8.81 12.58
C GLU A 369 4.28 7.86 13.58
N MET A 370 4.58 6.62 13.15
CA MET A 370 5.06 5.57 14.04
C MET A 370 6.52 5.77 14.44
N ALA A 371 6.88 5.26 15.62
CA ALA A 371 8.25 5.27 16.15
C ALA A 371 8.92 3.91 15.95
N ASP A 372 10.25 3.90 15.98
CA ASP A 372 11.01 2.67 16.20
C ASP A 372 10.84 2.20 17.63
N GLY A 373 10.98 0.90 17.90
CA GLY A 373 10.99 0.37 19.26
C GLY A 373 10.29 -0.97 19.45
N GLU A 374 9.12 -0.99 20.06
CA GLU A 374 8.41 -2.22 20.43
C GLU A 374 8.15 -3.16 19.25
N ASN A 375 8.11 -4.46 19.51
CA ASN A 375 7.88 -5.51 18.53
C ASN A 375 8.87 -5.52 17.36
N GLU A 376 10.12 -5.17 17.63
CA GLU A 376 11.18 -5.06 16.61
C GLU A 376 10.79 -4.08 15.48
N SER A 377 10.11 -2.99 15.83
CA SER A 377 9.66 -1.97 14.89
C SER A 377 10.79 -1.03 14.48
N LEU A 378 10.90 -0.77 13.19
CA LEU A 378 11.79 0.23 12.59
C LEU A 378 11.00 1.23 11.72
N ALA A 379 9.80 1.62 12.18
CA ALA A 379 8.86 2.45 11.42
C ALA A 379 9.46 3.78 10.97
N TYR A 380 10.08 4.52 11.88
CA TYR A 380 10.68 5.82 11.57
C TYR A 380 11.81 5.70 10.54
N GLN A 381 12.61 4.65 10.65
CA GLN A 381 13.69 4.38 9.69
C GLN A 381 13.13 3.95 8.34
N LEU A 382 12.13 3.05 8.32
CA LEU A 382 11.49 2.57 7.10
C LEU A 382 10.90 3.72 6.27
N VAL A 383 10.18 4.63 6.92
CA VAL A 383 9.63 5.84 6.27
C VAL A 383 10.73 6.66 5.58
N ARG A 384 11.89 6.80 6.20
CA ARG A 384 13.02 7.53 5.62
C ARG A 384 13.69 6.76 4.48
N TRP A 385 13.86 5.46 4.59
CA TRP A 385 14.43 4.61 3.54
C TRP A 385 13.55 4.63 2.29
N VAL A 386 12.25 4.42 2.46
CA VAL A 386 11.28 4.42 1.34
C VAL A 386 11.19 5.81 0.70
N GLY A 387 11.11 6.88 1.49
CA GLY A 387 11.08 8.24 0.96
C GLY A 387 12.35 8.63 0.21
N ALA A 388 13.53 8.25 0.72
CA ALA A 388 14.80 8.50 0.05
C ALA A 388 14.91 7.71 -1.27
N GLU A 389 14.46 6.47 -1.30
CA GLU A 389 14.46 5.63 -2.49
C GLU A 389 13.46 6.14 -3.53
N ALA A 390 12.25 6.55 -3.13
CA ALA A 390 11.28 7.17 -4.02
C ALA A 390 11.87 8.42 -4.69
N LYS A 391 12.53 9.27 -3.90
CA LYS A 391 13.24 10.44 -4.43
C LYS A 391 14.35 10.05 -5.40
N ARG A 392 15.15 9.02 -5.09
CA ARG A 392 16.22 8.52 -5.96
C ARG A 392 15.69 8.01 -7.30
N GLN A 393 14.53 7.35 -7.28
CA GLN A 393 13.86 6.84 -8.48
C GLN A 393 13.01 7.89 -9.22
N GLY A 394 12.85 9.10 -8.66
CA GLY A 394 11.99 10.15 -9.23
C GLY A 394 10.51 9.88 -9.08
N VAL A 395 10.11 9.03 -8.12
CA VAL A 395 8.70 8.70 -7.81
C VAL A 395 8.11 9.75 -6.88
N VAL A 396 6.94 10.27 -7.23
CA VAL A 396 6.17 11.14 -6.31
C VAL A 396 5.59 10.27 -5.21
N ILE A 397 5.88 10.62 -3.96
CA ILE A 397 5.38 9.90 -2.79
C ILE A 397 4.63 10.82 -1.85
N LYS A 398 3.49 10.38 -1.35
CA LYS A 398 2.72 11.00 -0.26
C LYS A 398 2.65 10.05 0.93
N GLY A 399 2.39 10.58 2.10
CA GLY A 399 2.35 9.83 3.34
C GLY A 399 0.97 9.75 3.96
N GLU A 400 0.80 8.72 4.83
CA GLU A 400 -0.41 8.51 5.60
C GLU A 400 -0.06 7.98 6.99
N ASN A 401 -0.82 8.35 8.04
CA ASN A 401 -0.69 7.68 9.33
C ASN A 401 -1.38 6.30 9.28
N ALA A 402 -0.82 5.34 10.02
CA ALA A 402 -1.37 3.99 10.09
C ALA A 402 -2.52 3.89 11.11
N LEU A 403 -2.38 4.56 12.28
CA LEU A 403 -3.28 4.39 13.41
C LEU A 403 -3.86 5.75 13.86
N ASN A 404 -5.17 5.82 14.01
CA ASN A 404 -5.86 7.05 14.36
C ASN A 404 -5.54 7.53 15.79
N TYR A 405 -5.48 6.65 16.78
CA TYR A 405 -5.23 7.03 18.18
C TYR A 405 -3.82 7.63 18.41
N THR A 406 -2.87 7.38 17.53
CA THR A 406 -1.53 7.98 17.59
C THR A 406 -1.56 9.49 17.34
N LEU A 407 -2.61 9.99 16.68
CA LEU A 407 -2.80 11.43 16.44
C LEU A 407 -3.07 12.25 17.72
N PHE A 408 -3.39 11.59 18.83
CA PHE A 408 -3.57 12.25 20.12
C PHE A 408 -2.23 12.50 20.83
N ASN A 409 -1.12 12.09 20.22
CA ASN A 409 0.23 12.32 20.72
C ASN A 409 0.99 13.33 19.85
N PRO A 410 1.46 14.47 20.38
CA PRO A 410 2.24 15.47 19.63
C PRO A 410 3.51 14.93 18.98
N GLU A 411 4.15 13.88 19.56
CA GLU A 411 5.38 13.28 19.00
C GLU A 411 5.10 12.59 17.65
N SER A 412 3.91 12.01 17.46
CA SER A 412 3.48 11.47 16.17
C SER A 412 3.46 12.54 15.08
N TRP A 413 2.96 13.72 15.41
CA TRP A 413 2.93 14.85 14.48
C TRP A 413 4.31 15.42 14.16
N LYS A 414 5.25 15.36 15.10
CA LYS A 414 6.65 15.72 14.81
C LYS A 414 7.25 14.78 13.77
N ARG A 415 6.98 13.47 13.87
CA ARG A 415 7.42 12.48 12.88
C ARG A 415 6.77 12.74 11.52
N LEU A 416 5.45 12.97 11.46
CA LEU A 416 4.74 13.35 10.23
C LEU A 416 5.38 14.57 9.57
N ARG A 417 5.62 15.67 10.31
CA ARG A 417 6.27 16.86 9.77
C ARG A 417 7.71 16.60 9.29
N SER A 418 8.46 15.77 10.02
CA SER A 418 9.84 15.45 9.62
C SER A 418 9.91 14.67 8.31
N ALA A 419 8.89 13.87 7.99
CA ALA A 419 8.80 13.12 6.74
C ALA A 419 8.57 14.03 5.53
N MET A 420 8.01 15.23 5.69
CA MET A 420 7.69 16.14 4.58
C MET A 420 8.88 16.66 3.80
N SER A 421 10.11 16.43 4.26
CA SER A 421 11.32 16.66 3.47
C SER A 421 11.50 15.67 2.32
N LEU A 422 10.82 14.54 2.38
CA LEU A 422 10.86 13.45 1.40
C LEU A 422 9.51 13.20 0.72
N TYR A 423 8.41 13.54 1.37
CA TYR A 423 7.04 13.28 0.94
C TYR A 423 6.36 14.56 0.45
N ALA A 424 5.62 14.48 -0.66
CA ALA A 424 4.99 15.63 -1.33
C ALA A 424 3.55 15.92 -0.83
N GLY A 425 3.10 15.24 0.20
CA GLY A 425 1.77 15.43 0.78
C GLY A 425 1.47 14.43 1.90
N LEU A 426 0.35 14.67 2.56
CA LEU A 426 -0.08 13.92 3.73
C LEU A 426 -1.58 13.70 3.70
N THR A 427 -2.02 12.48 3.99
CA THR A 427 -3.41 12.13 4.26
C THR A 427 -3.54 11.68 5.70
N ILE A 428 -4.50 12.22 6.44
CA ILE A 428 -4.72 11.90 7.85
C ILE A 428 -6.00 11.07 8.04
N LEU A 429 -5.86 9.90 8.58
CA LEU A 429 -6.94 9.04 9.07
C LEU A 429 -7.26 9.41 10.52
N ARG A 430 -8.49 9.77 10.92
CA ARG A 430 -9.66 10.09 10.09
C ARG A 430 -10.13 11.48 10.46
N ILE A 431 -11.06 12.05 9.70
CA ILE A 431 -11.55 13.42 9.91
C ILE A 431 -12.11 13.65 11.31
N ASN A 432 -12.89 12.68 11.84
CA ASN A 432 -13.42 12.73 13.20
C ASN A 432 -12.30 12.83 14.26
N ASP A 433 -11.24 12.03 14.13
CA ASP A 433 -10.12 12.04 15.09
C ASP A 433 -9.35 13.36 15.08
N VAL A 434 -9.28 14.01 13.92
CA VAL A 434 -8.68 15.35 13.79
C VAL A 434 -9.57 16.43 14.39
N VAL A 435 -10.88 16.41 14.11
CA VAL A 435 -11.78 17.52 14.47
C VAL A 435 -12.32 17.41 15.89
N ASP A 436 -12.44 16.20 16.45
CA ASP A 436 -13.05 15.96 17.75
C ASP A 436 -12.02 15.95 18.91
N ASN A 437 -10.70 15.94 18.59
CA ASN A 437 -9.63 15.94 19.57
C ASN A 437 -8.82 17.24 19.53
N ASP A 438 -8.68 17.92 20.66
CA ASP A 438 -8.00 19.24 20.74
C ASP A 438 -6.52 19.16 20.35
N VAL A 439 -5.82 18.08 20.74
CA VAL A 439 -4.40 17.90 20.41
C VAL A 439 -4.26 17.69 18.91
N ALA A 440 -5.00 16.75 18.34
CA ALA A 440 -4.96 16.45 16.91
C ALA A 440 -5.33 17.69 16.08
N ARG A 441 -6.37 18.43 16.48
CA ARG A 441 -6.81 19.65 15.83
C ARG A 441 -5.73 20.74 15.81
N GLY A 442 -5.08 20.97 16.94
CA GLY A 442 -3.98 21.94 17.06
C GLY A 442 -2.77 21.54 16.23
N GLN A 443 -2.38 20.28 16.27
CA GLN A 443 -1.25 19.74 15.53
C GLN A 443 -1.50 19.69 14.02
N PHE A 444 -2.74 19.39 13.60
CA PHE A 444 -3.11 19.43 12.17
C PHE A 444 -2.98 20.85 11.63
N LEU A 445 -3.52 21.86 12.35
CA LEU A 445 -3.43 23.27 11.96
C LEU A 445 -1.96 23.74 11.84
N GLU A 446 -1.12 23.36 12.81
CA GLU A 446 0.33 23.65 12.77
C GLU A 446 1.00 23.01 11.55
N THR A 447 0.66 21.75 11.26
CA THR A 447 1.20 21.01 10.12
C THR A 447 0.75 21.64 8.79
N ALA A 448 -0.53 21.98 8.66
CA ALA A 448 -1.06 22.65 7.46
C ALA A 448 -0.38 24.01 7.20
N ARG A 449 -0.16 24.80 8.25
CA ARG A 449 0.57 26.09 8.16
C ARG A 449 2.04 25.88 7.77
N SER A 450 2.69 24.88 8.33
CA SER A 450 4.09 24.56 7.98
C SER A 450 4.24 24.15 6.51
N LEU A 451 3.30 23.38 5.99
CA LEU A 451 3.29 22.97 4.58
C LEU A 451 3.03 24.17 3.65
N ALA A 452 2.12 25.08 4.01
CA ALA A 452 1.85 26.30 3.24
C ALA A 452 3.04 27.26 3.24
N ALA A 453 3.77 27.39 4.35
CA ALA A 453 4.96 28.25 4.44
C ALA A 453 6.15 27.78 3.57
N ILE A 454 6.23 26.50 3.27
CA ILE A 454 7.23 25.95 2.33
C ILE A 454 6.94 26.41 0.88
N GLU A 455 5.72 26.80 0.58
CA GLU A 455 5.25 27.21 -0.75
C GLU A 455 5.46 28.70 -1.07
N GLU A 456 5.61 29.58 -0.08
CA GLU A 456 5.88 31.00 -0.33
C GLU A 456 7.35 31.16 -0.78
N PRO A 457 7.63 31.58 -2.03
CA PRO A 457 8.98 31.99 -2.37
C PRO A 457 9.30 33.19 -1.50
N VAL A 458 10.31 33.09 -0.65
CA VAL A 458 10.90 34.24 0.02
C VAL A 458 11.33 35.23 -1.05
N SER A 459 10.46 36.16 -1.38
CA SER A 459 10.78 37.25 -2.29
C SER A 459 11.86 38.08 -1.61
N GLY A 460 13.14 37.87 -2.04
CA GLY A 460 14.22 38.77 -1.67
C GLY A 460 15.47 38.16 -1.06
N PHE A 461 15.55 36.85 -0.81
CA PHE A 461 16.82 36.25 -0.40
C PHE A 461 17.28 35.20 -1.44
N ARG A 462 18.24 35.57 -2.31
CA ARG A 462 19.07 34.60 -3.00
C ARG A 462 19.91 33.88 -1.94
N MET A 463 19.37 32.83 -1.34
CA MET A 463 20.21 31.85 -0.70
C MET A 463 21.02 31.18 -1.81
N GLN A 464 22.31 31.48 -1.85
CA GLN A 464 23.26 30.58 -2.46
C GLN A 464 23.02 29.22 -1.75
N PHE A 465 22.38 28.30 -2.45
CA PHE A 465 22.42 26.89 -2.09
C PHE A 465 23.89 26.50 -2.14
N ASN A 466 24.59 26.57 -1.04
CA ASN A 466 25.72 25.69 -0.84
C ASN A 466 25.09 24.29 -0.82
N ALA A 467 25.07 23.70 -2.02
CA ALA A 467 24.91 22.28 -2.18
C ALA A 467 25.84 21.58 -1.18
N LEU A 468 25.40 20.42 -0.72
CA LEU A 468 26.16 19.45 0.05
C LEU A 468 26.09 19.59 1.57
N VAL A 469 24.91 19.24 2.15
CA VAL A 469 25.02 18.09 3.04
C VAL A 469 24.60 16.88 2.20
N LEU A 470 25.47 16.44 1.35
CA LEU A 470 25.55 15.05 0.92
C LEU A 470 25.62 14.25 2.21
N TRP A 471 24.56 13.43 2.47
CA TRP A 471 24.66 12.31 3.39
C TRP A 471 25.86 11.48 2.90
N GLN A 472 27.00 11.67 3.53
CA GLN A 472 28.10 10.73 3.37
C GLN A 472 27.66 9.46 4.07
N PRO A 473 27.57 8.31 3.39
CA PRO A 473 27.41 7.04 4.08
C PRO A 473 28.50 6.99 5.14
N ASN A 474 28.11 6.72 6.39
CA ASN A 474 29.03 6.61 7.52
C ASN A 474 30.26 5.85 7.03
N PRO A 475 31.49 6.43 7.09
CA PRO A 475 32.69 5.79 6.56
C PRO A 475 32.93 4.41 7.17
N LEU A 476 32.41 4.18 8.39
CA LEU A 476 32.42 2.90 9.06
C LEU A 476 31.58 1.83 8.35
N LEU A 477 30.41 2.19 7.82
CA LEU A 477 29.57 1.30 7.02
C LEU A 477 30.23 0.91 5.69
N ALA A 478 30.95 1.83 5.08
CA ALA A 478 31.73 1.57 3.88
C ALA A 478 32.91 0.62 4.17
N LEU A 479 33.59 0.80 5.32
CA LEU A 479 34.67 -0.08 5.80
C LEU A 479 34.16 -1.48 6.15
N ILE A 480 33.01 -1.60 6.82
CA ILE A 480 32.39 -2.89 7.16
C ILE A 480 31.97 -3.64 5.90
N ARG A 481 31.44 -2.93 4.89
CA ARG A 481 31.11 -3.50 3.57
C ARG A 481 32.36 -3.94 2.80
N ALA A 482 33.45 -3.19 2.88
CA ALA A 482 34.73 -3.55 2.29
C ALA A 482 35.37 -4.76 2.96
N ALA A 483 35.30 -4.85 4.30
CA ALA A 483 35.80 -5.99 5.08
C ALA A 483 35.02 -7.29 4.77
N ARG A 484 33.70 -7.20 4.57
CA ARG A 484 32.88 -8.36 4.16
C ARG A 484 33.22 -8.83 2.73
N ARG A 485 33.52 -7.91 1.80
CA ARG A 485 34.01 -8.28 0.45
C ARG A 485 35.35 -9.01 0.52
N ALA A 486 36.30 -8.54 1.35
CA ALA A 486 37.58 -9.18 1.52
C ALA A 486 37.46 -10.58 2.13
N ALA A 487 36.56 -10.76 3.10
CA ALA A 487 36.30 -12.07 3.71
C ALA A 487 35.62 -13.07 2.74
N ALA A 488 34.73 -12.58 1.86
CA ALA A 488 34.05 -13.40 0.87
C ALA A 488 34.94 -13.80 -0.33
N THR A 489 36.02 -13.04 -0.59
CA THR A 489 36.96 -13.30 -1.70
C THR A 489 38.23 -14.02 -1.29
N GLY A 490 38.41 -14.36 0.01
CA GLY A 490 39.60 -15.07 0.51
C GLY A 490 40.89 -14.26 0.44
N MET A 491 40.84 -12.96 0.19
CA MET A 491 42.01 -12.08 0.17
C MET A 491 42.22 -11.47 1.56
N TYR A 492 43.03 -12.11 2.38
CA TYR A 492 43.69 -11.46 3.51
C TYR A 492 45.00 -10.86 3.02
N PRO A 493 45.28 -9.57 3.25
CA PRO A 493 46.64 -9.08 3.12
C PRO A 493 47.50 -9.70 4.24
N ALA A 494 48.61 -10.26 3.86
CA ALA A 494 49.60 -10.75 4.79
C ALA A 494 50.28 -9.55 5.51
N ALA A 495 50.37 -9.67 6.86
CA ALA A 495 51.09 -8.89 7.85
C ALA A 495 50.85 -7.38 7.89
#